data_24d795871e40a3df6cae545b0863d726
#
_entry.id   24d795871e40a3df6cae545b0863d726
#
_cell.length_a   1.000
_cell.length_b   1.000
_cell.length_c   1.000
_cell.angle_alpha   90.00
_cell.angle_beta   90.00
_cell.angle_gamma   90.00
#
_symmetry.space_group_name_H-M   'P 1'
#
loop_
_entity.id
_entity.type
_entity.pdbx_description
1 polymer ?
#
loop_
_entity_poly.entity_id
_entity_poly.type
_entity_poly.pdbx_seq_one_letter_code
_entity_poly.pdbx_strand_id
1 'polypeptide(L)'
;MAEWWPFDRSRTDEWKRNLADFLAMSSAAAASLGLPQRGTLPGDPFALIVDAARARLVGRTQTFRFSGRDLTMTLSDISVDGADLAKVVGQYGTVRVYALDVQWDPYHLERLEIRAQNMHLRPGTRPTLVAAPVHCEAFVSASFASRWLASASARLEVVLRAGVPQIEVAGLPWLRLEMETGAEGRSLRLRPRAVHLFDRRVSLPAPAFHVSVPDLPDGFMLTSVEPAPGGFLVRGLLSDWQRSLSRDTVERLLAGMRAGTDRIDI
;
A
#
# COMPACT_ATOMS: atom_id res chain seq x y z
N MET A 1 -17.22 40.10 9.82
CA MET A 1 -16.10 39.27 10.29
C MET A 1 -16.74 38.10 11.04
N ALA A 2 -16.91 36.96 10.39
CA ALA A 2 -17.53 35.78 10.95
C ALA A 2 -16.46 34.95 11.64
N GLU A 3 -16.65 34.69 12.91
CA GLU A 3 -15.78 33.86 13.75
C GLU A 3 -15.74 32.43 13.22
N TRP A 4 -14.61 32.08 12.66
CA TRP A 4 -14.29 30.73 12.21
C TRP A 4 -13.66 29.96 13.38
N TRP A 5 -14.48 29.55 14.38
CA TRP A 5 -14.01 28.71 15.48
C TRP A 5 -14.86 27.44 15.57
N PRO A 6 -14.32 26.25 15.19
CA PRO A 6 -15.13 25.05 15.01
C PRO A 6 -15.29 24.17 16.27
N PHE A 7 -15.09 24.68 17.46
CA PHE A 7 -15.19 23.87 18.69
C PHE A 7 -16.47 24.24 19.49
N ASP A 8 -17.55 23.53 19.16
CA ASP A 8 -18.71 23.44 20.04
C ASP A 8 -18.33 22.61 21.28
N ARG A 9 -18.52 23.17 22.49
CA ARG A 9 -18.18 22.55 23.78
C ARG A 9 -18.88 21.20 23.99
N SER A 10 -20.08 21.02 23.47
CA SER A 10 -20.83 19.76 23.55
C SER A 10 -20.16 18.63 22.80
N ARG A 11 -19.56 18.92 21.65
CA ARG A 11 -18.76 17.96 20.85
C ARG A 11 -17.45 17.58 21.52
N THR A 12 -16.87 18.50 22.31
CA THR A 12 -15.60 18.25 23.01
C THR A 12 -15.77 17.23 24.13
N ASP A 13 -16.88 17.21 24.82
CA ASP A 13 -17.14 16.27 25.91
C ASP A 13 -17.57 14.89 25.42
N GLU A 14 -18.23 14.83 24.28
CA GLU A 14 -18.52 13.57 23.58
C GLU A 14 -17.23 12.94 23.02
N TRP A 15 -16.35 13.78 22.47
CA TRP A 15 -15.03 13.34 22.00
C TRP A 15 -14.17 12.78 23.12
N LYS A 16 -14.12 13.45 24.30
CA LYS A 16 -13.36 12.97 25.46
C LYS A 16 -13.87 11.64 25.97
N ARG A 17 -15.18 11.40 26.00
CA ARG A 17 -15.78 10.11 26.38
C ARG A 17 -15.41 9.02 25.36
N ASN A 18 -15.60 9.29 24.08
CA ASN A 18 -15.28 8.33 23.01
C ASN A 18 -13.78 8.00 22.96
N LEU A 19 -12.91 8.99 23.24
CA LEU A 19 -11.47 8.79 23.36
C LEU A 19 -11.14 7.97 24.62
N ALA A 20 -11.77 8.25 25.76
CA ALA A 20 -11.56 7.49 27.00
C ALA A 20 -12.00 6.03 26.84
N ASP A 21 -13.13 5.78 26.19
CA ASP A 21 -13.61 4.41 25.88
C ASP A 21 -12.68 3.68 24.92
N PHE A 22 -12.16 4.37 23.90
CA PHE A 22 -11.19 3.83 22.98
C PHE A 22 -9.84 3.54 23.66
N LEU A 23 -9.38 4.42 24.56
CA LEU A 23 -8.17 4.25 25.37
C LEU A 23 -8.32 3.08 26.35
N ALA A 24 -9.48 2.97 27.02
CA ALA A 24 -9.77 1.84 27.92
C ALA A 24 -9.80 0.51 27.17
N MET A 25 -10.39 0.49 25.98
CA MET A 25 -10.43 -0.71 25.12
C MET A 25 -9.05 -1.12 24.63
N SER A 26 -8.18 -0.15 24.24
CA SER A 26 -6.83 -0.44 23.75
C SER A 26 -5.88 -0.83 24.87
N SER A 27 -6.03 -0.29 26.11
CA SER A 27 -5.25 -0.72 27.26
C SER A 27 -5.62 -2.13 27.71
N ALA A 28 -6.91 -2.49 27.68
CA ALA A 28 -7.37 -3.85 27.92
C ALA A 28 -6.88 -4.82 26.85
N ALA A 29 -6.81 -4.38 25.60
CA ALA A 29 -6.28 -5.16 24.48
C ALA A 29 -4.76 -5.38 24.63
N ALA A 30 -3.98 -4.36 24.98
CA ALA A 30 -2.55 -4.47 25.23
C ALA A 30 -2.23 -5.43 26.38
N ALA A 31 -2.95 -5.32 27.49
CA ALA A 31 -2.83 -6.23 28.63
C ALA A 31 -3.13 -7.68 28.22
N SER A 32 -4.16 -7.90 27.41
CA SER A 32 -4.53 -9.23 26.93
C SER A 32 -3.55 -9.83 25.92
N LEU A 33 -2.71 -8.99 25.27
CA LEU A 33 -1.66 -9.43 24.36
C LEU A 33 -0.33 -9.71 25.10
N GLY A 34 -0.27 -9.50 26.43
CA GLY A 34 0.93 -9.69 27.23
C GLY A 34 2.04 -8.70 26.89
N LEU A 35 1.70 -7.53 26.34
CA LEU A 35 2.67 -6.47 26.07
C LEU A 35 3.09 -5.82 27.37
N PRO A 36 4.42 -5.55 27.60
CA PRO A 36 4.88 -4.89 28.79
C PRO A 36 4.27 -3.48 28.87
N GLN A 37 3.53 -3.21 29.92
CA GLN A 37 3.07 -1.86 30.26
C GLN A 37 4.31 -1.07 30.71
N ARG A 38 5.04 -0.49 29.77
CA ARG A 38 6.07 0.50 30.10
C ARG A 38 5.37 1.75 30.59
N GLY A 39 5.69 2.16 31.81
CA GLY A 39 5.11 3.29 32.54
C GLY A 39 5.36 4.64 31.86
N THR A 40 4.66 4.85 30.77
CA THR A 40 4.51 6.12 30.08
C THR A 40 3.01 6.41 30.04
N LEU A 41 2.64 7.68 30.14
CA LEU A 41 1.28 8.25 30.02
C LEU A 41 0.28 7.33 29.30
N PRO A 42 -1.02 7.32 29.63
CA PRO A 42 -1.99 6.39 29.03
C PRO A 42 -1.76 6.33 27.52
N GLY A 43 -1.16 5.22 27.09
CA GLY A 43 -0.47 5.11 25.82
C GLY A 43 -1.38 5.38 24.65
N ASP A 44 -0.83 6.01 23.64
CA ASP A 44 -1.44 6.18 22.33
C ASP A 44 -1.98 4.81 21.84
N PRO A 45 -3.30 4.66 21.72
CA PRO A 45 -3.90 3.37 21.36
C PRO A 45 -3.47 2.89 19.96
N PHE A 46 -3.15 3.81 19.06
CA PHE A 46 -2.67 3.47 17.73
C PHE A 46 -1.23 2.94 17.79
N ALA A 47 -0.36 3.55 18.60
CA ALA A 47 0.99 3.04 18.81
C ALA A 47 0.98 1.62 19.37
N LEU A 48 0.08 1.33 20.32
CA LEU A 48 -0.09 -0.03 20.86
C LEU A 48 -0.55 -1.03 19.78
N ILE A 49 -1.46 -0.63 18.90
CA ILE A 49 -1.90 -1.47 17.77
C ILE A 49 -0.73 -1.71 16.81
N VAL A 50 0.05 -0.67 16.50
CA VAL A 50 1.22 -0.81 15.60
C VAL A 50 2.29 -1.68 16.24
N ASP A 51 2.59 -1.49 17.53
CA ASP A 51 3.57 -2.32 18.25
C ASP A 51 3.12 -3.79 18.32
N ALA A 52 1.83 -4.02 18.57
CA ALA A 52 1.24 -5.36 18.55
C ALA A 52 1.31 -5.97 17.14
N ALA A 53 0.96 -5.21 16.12
CA ALA A 53 1.07 -5.65 14.73
C ALA A 53 2.53 -5.96 14.37
N ARG A 54 3.46 -5.10 14.74
CA ARG A 54 4.89 -5.31 14.53
C ARG A 54 5.38 -6.60 15.18
N ALA A 55 5.06 -6.79 16.46
CA ALA A 55 5.48 -7.96 17.23
C ALA A 55 4.88 -9.29 16.73
N ARG A 56 3.69 -9.25 16.11
CA ARG A 56 2.94 -10.44 15.72
C ARG A 56 2.98 -10.76 14.23
N LEU A 57 3.05 -9.74 13.38
CA LEU A 57 2.90 -9.87 11.93
C LEU A 57 4.22 -9.74 11.17
N VAL A 58 5.21 -9.00 11.69
CA VAL A 58 6.51 -8.85 11.03
C VAL A 58 7.22 -10.20 10.93
N GLY A 59 7.72 -10.53 9.75
CA GLY A 59 8.36 -11.79 9.41
C GLY A 59 7.40 -12.94 9.13
N ARG A 60 6.09 -12.69 9.12
CA ARG A 60 5.08 -13.72 8.84
C ARG A 60 4.31 -13.43 7.57
N THR A 61 3.95 -14.46 6.84
CA THR A 61 3.02 -14.37 5.72
C THR A 61 1.60 -14.30 6.27
N GLN A 62 0.86 -13.30 5.82
CA GLN A 62 -0.51 -13.04 6.26
C GLN A 62 -1.42 -12.85 5.05
N THR A 63 -2.64 -13.28 5.16
CA THR A 63 -3.69 -13.03 4.17
C THR A 63 -4.68 -12.02 4.75
N PHE A 64 -4.82 -10.89 4.09
CA PHE A 64 -5.77 -9.84 4.41
C PHE A 64 -6.89 -9.84 3.38
N ARG A 65 -8.12 -9.65 3.81
CA ARG A 65 -9.23 -9.44 2.89
C ARG A 65 -9.42 -7.96 2.63
N PHE A 66 -9.02 -7.52 1.44
CA PHE A 66 -9.10 -6.12 1.04
C PHE A 66 -10.02 -5.95 -0.17
N SER A 67 -11.05 -5.10 -0.06
CA SER A 67 -12.04 -4.86 -1.14
C SER A 67 -12.64 -6.15 -1.72
N GLY A 68 -12.90 -7.15 -0.84
CA GLY A 68 -13.49 -8.44 -1.23
C GLY A 68 -12.51 -9.45 -1.84
N ARG A 69 -11.23 -9.12 -1.94
CA ARG A 69 -10.17 -9.99 -2.45
C ARG A 69 -9.16 -10.33 -1.36
N ASP A 70 -8.56 -11.47 -1.49
CA ASP A 70 -7.48 -11.90 -0.61
C ASP A 70 -6.16 -11.26 -1.08
N LEU A 71 -5.49 -10.59 -0.16
CA LEU A 71 -4.18 -9.98 -0.30
C LEU A 71 -3.22 -10.73 0.61
N THR A 72 -2.38 -11.59 0.07
CA THR A 72 -1.38 -12.35 0.83
C THR A 72 -0.03 -11.65 0.72
N MET A 73 0.64 -11.42 1.85
CA MET A 73 1.96 -10.80 1.88
C MET A 73 2.76 -11.22 3.10
N THR A 74 4.07 -11.13 3.00
CA THR A 74 4.97 -11.23 4.14
C THR A 74 5.33 -9.83 4.60
N LEU A 75 4.84 -9.45 5.79
CA LEU A 75 5.13 -8.14 6.36
C LEU A 75 6.59 -8.08 6.82
N SER A 76 7.38 -7.18 6.24
CA SER A 76 8.80 -7.02 6.56
C SER A 76 9.05 -5.99 7.65
N ASP A 77 8.35 -4.87 7.62
CA ASP A 77 8.41 -3.83 8.67
C ASP A 77 7.16 -2.98 8.71
N ILE A 78 6.89 -2.42 9.88
CA ILE A 78 5.92 -1.33 10.09
C ILE A 78 6.60 -0.29 10.95
N SER A 79 6.59 0.97 10.53
CA SER A 79 7.10 2.08 11.32
C SER A 79 6.13 3.26 11.33
N VAL A 80 6.18 4.01 12.43
CA VAL A 80 5.38 5.23 12.62
C VAL A 80 6.30 6.36 13.00
N ASP A 81 6.40 7.35 12.15
CA ASP A 81 7.13 8.58 12.40
C ASP A 81 6.17 9.62 12.97
N GLY A 82 6.54 10.29 14.04
CA GLY A 82 5.77 11.38 14.63
C GLY A 82 6.27 11.68 16.05
N ALA A 83 6.15 12.94 16.46
CA ALA A 83 6.47 13.34 17.82
C ALA A 83 5.49 12.69 18.81
N ASP A 84 5.99 12.21 19.96
CA ASP A 84 5.18 11.48 20.94
C ASP A 84 4.01 12.32 21.47
N LEU A 85 4.21 13.64 21.64
CA LEU A 85 3.14 14.55 22.04
C LEU A 85 2.03 14.69 20.97
N ALA A 86 2.38 14.64 19.68
CA ALA A 86 1.41 14.70 18.60
C ALA A 86 0.56 13.42 18.54
N LYS A 87 1.14 12.26 18.86
CA LYS A 87 0.44 10.97 18.93
C LYS A 87 -0.66 10.97 20.00
N VAL A 88 -0.42 11.63 21.14
CA VAL A 88 -1.42 11.74 22.22
C VAL A 88 -2.70 12.45 21.77
N VAL A 89 -2.61 13.37 20.80
CA VAL A 89 -3.78 14.05 20.21
C VAL A 89 -4.25 13.40 18.90
N GLY A 90 -3.79 12.18 18.63
CA GLY A 90 -4.24 11.40 17.47
C GLY A 90 -3.57 11.78 16.14
N GLN A 91 -2.40 12.42 16.18
CA GLN A 91 -1.60 12.76 15.00
C GLN A 91 -0.38 11.84 14.93
N TYR A 92 -0.34 10.97 13.94
CA TYR A 92 0.66 9.90 13.83
C TYR A 92 1.77 10.19 12.81
N GLY A 93 1.69 11.32 12.10
CA GLY A 93 2.70 11.68 11.10
C GLY A 93 2.69 10.74 9.89
N THR A 94 3.82 10.06 9.66
CA THR A 94 3.95 9.12 8.54
C THR A 94 3.99 7.69 9.06
N VAL A 95 3.11 6.86 8.53
CA VAL A 95 3.16 5.40 8.74
C VAL A 95 3.75 4.75 7.49
N ARG A 96 4.77 3.91 7.67
CA ARG A 96 5.37 3.12 6.59
C ARG A 96 5.13 1.65 6.83
N VAL A 97 4.80 0.96 5.76
CA VAL A 97 4.61 -0.49 5.75
C VAL A 97 5.46 -1.07 4.63
N TYR A 98 6.29 -2.04 4.95
CA TYR A 98 7.09 -2.80 4.00
C TYR A 98 6.62 -4.24 3.95
N ALA A 99 6.31 -4.71 2.75
CA ALA A 99 5.87 -6.06 2.52
C ALA A 99 6.65 -6.71 1.36
N LEU A 100 6.82 -8.03 1.46
CA LEU A 100 7.45 -8.88 0.46
C LEU A 100 6.44 -9.92 -0.01
N ASP A 101 6.67 -10.48 -1.20
CA ASP A 101 5.84 -11.53 -1.79
C ASP A 101 4.34 -11.21 -1.76
N VAL A 102 4.00 -10.00 -2.21
CA VAL A 102 2.62 -9.52 -2.19
C VAL A 102 1.85 -10.15 -3.34
N GLN A 103 0.90 -10.99 -3.00
CA GLN A 103 0.01 -11.67 -3.95
C GLN A 103 -1.40 -11.08 -3.84
N TRP A 104 -1.82 -10.45 -4.91
CA TRP A 104 -3.16 -9.88 -5.06
C TRP A 104 -3.68 -10.25 -6.45
N ASP A 105 -4.31 -11.39 -6.54
CA ASP A 105 -4.69 -12.01 -7.82
C ASP A 105 -5.36 -11.01 -8.79
N PRO A 106 -4.85 -10.87 -10.02
CA PRO A 106 -3.79 -11.66 -10.68
C PRO A 106 -2.36 -11.13 -10.46
N TYR A 107 -2.14 -10.18 -9.56
CA TYR A 107 -0.86 -9.48 -9.38
C TYR A 107 0.06 -10.19 -8.39
N HIS A 108 1.35 -10.16 -8.69
CA HIS A 108 2.41 -10.56 -7.78
C HIS A 108 3.49 -9.49 -7.78
N LEU A 109 3.72 -8.89 -6.61
CA LEU A 109 4.73 -7.86 -6.37
C LEU A 109 5.79 -8.46 -5.45
N GLU A 110 7.05 -8.41 -5.84
CA GLU A 110 8.13 -8.91 -4.98
C GLU A 110 8.32 -8.06 -3.74
N ARG A 111 8.07 -6.75 -3.86
CA ARG A 111 8.17 -5.79 -2.79
C ARG A 111 7.10 -4.71 -2.93
N LEU A 112 6.55 -4.31 -1.80
CA LEU A 112 5.61 -3.20 -1.70
C LEU A 112 6.00 -2.32 -0.50
N GLU A 113 6.14 -1.02 -0.74
CA GLU A 113 6.24 0.00 0.29
C GLU A 113 5.01 0.90 0.23
N ILE A 114 4.36 1.11 1.36
CA ILE A 114 3.24 2.05 1.52
C ILE A 114 3.69 3.12 2.52
N ARG A 115 3.55 4.39 2.15
CA ARG A 115 3.79 5.55 3.02
C ARG A 115 2.52 6.35 3.14
N ALA A 116 1.84 6.20 4.25
CA ALA A 116 0.65 6.97 4.59
C ALA A 116 1.07 8.22 5.36
N GLN A 117 0.96 9.39 4.74
CA GLN A 117 1.37 10.66 5.35
C GLN A 117 0.21 11.33 6.06
N ASN A 118 0.55 12.23 7.00
CA ASN A 118 -0.42 13.00 7.78
C ASN A 118 -1.52 12.12 8.40
N MET A 119 -1.12 10.93 8.85
CA MET A 119 -2.07 10.01 9.46
C MET A 119 -2.59 10.59 10.78
N HIS A 120 -3.90 10.66 10.90
CA HIS A 120 -4.55 11.15 12.10
C HIS A 120 -5.90 10.48 12.35
N LEU A 121 -6.30 10.45 13.61
CA LEU A 121 -7.61 9.99 14.04
C LEU A 121 -8.58 11.16 14.04
N ARG A 122 -9.58 11.11 13.19
CA ARG A 122 -10.71 12.06 13.23
C ARG A 122 -11.73 11.57 14.23
N PRO A 123 -11.99 12.33 15.31
CA PRO A 123 -12.96 11.95 16.33
C PRO A 123 -14.40 12.05 15.78
N GLY A 124 -15.29 11.23 16.33
CA GLY A 124 -16.70 11.20 15.99
C GLY A 124 -17.38 9.99 16.63
N THR A 125 -18.66 9.80 16.40
CA THR A 125 -19.41 8.61 16.85
C THR A 125 -18.83 7.32 16.30
N ARG A 126 -18.14 7.41 15.16
CA ARG A 126 -17.28 6.36 14.58
C ARG A 126 -15.93 6.99 14.28
N PRO A 127 -14.93 6.80 15.15
CA PRO A 127 -13.59 7.32 14.89
C PRO A 127 -13.10 6.88 13.52
N THR A 128 -12.52 7.79 12.75
CA THR A 128 -12.06 7.52 11.39
C THR A 128 -10.57 7.81 11.30
N LEU A 129 -9.81 6.82 10.91
CA LEU A 129 -8.40 6.99 10.58
C LEU A 129 -8.31 7.59 9.18
N VAL A 130 -7.52 8.65 9.05
CA VAL A 130 -7.34 9.39 7.80
C VAL A 130 -5.86 9.50 7.49
N ALA A 131 -5.49 9.32 6.25
CA ALA A 131 -4.15 9.57 5.74
C ALA A 131 -4.22 10.26 4.37
N ALA A 132 -3.41 11.28 4.17
CA ALA A 132 -3.36 12.04 2.92
C ALA A 132 -2.01 12.75 2.77
N PRO A 133 -1.27 12.48 1.70
CA PRO A 133 -1.45 11.44 0.70
C PRO A 133 -0.95 10.06 1.16
N VAL A 134 -1.34 9.01 0.42
CA VAL A 134 -0.76 7.66 0.58
C VAL A 134 0.03 7.35 -0.69
N HIS A 135 1.34 7.21 -0.55
CA HIS A 135 2.24 6.81 -1.62
C HIS A 135 2.46 5.30 -1.57
N CYS A 136 2.45 4.68 -2.73
CA CYS A 136 2.79 3.27 -2.89
C CYS A 136 3.95 3.14 -3.86
N GLU A 137 4.93 2.31 -3.51
CA GLU A 137 6.01 1.91 -4.39
C GLU A 137 6.09 0.39 -4.40
N ALA A 138 5.98 -0.20 -5.60
CA ALA A 138 6.01 -1.64 -5.78
C ALA A 138 7.11 -2.05 -6.75
N PHE A 139 7.80 -3.16 -6.47
CA PHE A 139 8.70 -3.78 -7.42
C PHE A 139 8.03 -4.99 -8.05
N VAL A 140 7.97 -4.97 -9.39
CA VAL A 140 7.39 -5.99 -10.24
C VAL A 140 8.50 -6.63 -11.07
N SER A 141 8.73 -7.92 -10.93
CA SER A 141 9.78 -8.60 -11.72
C SER A 141 9.46 -8.63 -13.21
N ALA A 142 10.49 -8.65 -14.02
CA ALA A 142 10.36 -8.79 -15.48
C ALA A 142 9.63 -10.09 -15.84
N SER A 143 9.86 -11.17 -15.09
CA SER A 143 9.19 -12.45 -15.29
C SER A 143 7.68 -12.37 -15.04
N PHE A 144 7.25 -11.61 -14.01
CA PHE A 144 5.82 -11.37 -13.79
C PHE A 144 5.25 -10.50 -14.90
N ALA A 145 5.91 -9.38 -15.27
CA ALA A 145 5.49 -8.52 -16.37
C ALA A 145 5.33 -9.30 -17.68
N SER A 146 6.25 -10.23 -17.96
CA SER A 146 6.14 -11.15 -19.11
C SER A 146 4.92 -12.05 -19.03
N ARG A 147 4.68 -12.72 -17.90
CA ARG A 147 3.47 -13.56 -17.73
C ARG A 147 2.19 -12.77 -17.88
N TRP A 148 2.15 -11.56 -17.30
CA TRP A 148 0.99 -10.68 -17.39
C TRP A 148 0.75 -10.24 -18.85
N LEU A 149 1.80 -9.87 -19.57
CA LEU A 149 1.69 -9.53 -21.00
C LEU A 149 1.30 -10.76 -21.85
N ALA A 150 1.83 -11.93 -21.52
CA ALA A 150 1.51 -13.18 -22.19
C ALA A 150 0.04 -13.59 -21.99
N SER A 151 -0.62 -13.17 -20.91
CA SER A 151 -2.07 -13.37 -20.74
C SER A 151 -2.90 -12.60 -21.78
N ALA A 152 -2.37 -11.47 -22.27
CA ALA A 152 -2.97 -10.70 -23.36
C ALA A 152 -2.53 -11.22 -24.75
N SER A 153 -1.31 -11.76 -24.86
CA SER A 153 -0.76 -12.34 -26.08
C SER A 153 0.37 -13.32 -25.76
N ALA A 154 0.12 -14.62 -25.93
CA ALA A 154 1.05 -15.71 -25.65
C ALA A 154 2.38 -15.66 -26.43
N ARG A 155 2.52 -14.71 -27.36
CA ARG A 155 3.71 -14.54 -28.18
C ARG A 155 4.65 -13.43 -27.74
N LEU A 156 4.31 -12.69 -26.70
CA LEU A 156 5.08 -11.53 -26.25
C LEU A 156 5.77 -11.82 -24.92
N GLU A 157 7.03 -11.46 -24.84
CA GLU A 157 7.84 -11.57 -23.63
C GLU A 157 8.51 -10.23 -23.31
N VAL A 158 8.50 -9.83 -22.05
CA VAL A 158 9.18 -8.62 -21.57
C VAL A 158 10.57 -8.98 -21.09
N VAL A 159 11.58 -8.35 -21.67
CA VAL A 159 12.98 -8.52 -21.29
C VAL A 159 13.60 -7.17 -20.97
N LEU A 160 14.45 -7.12 -19.96
CA LEU A 160 15.26 -5.94 -19.65
C LEU A 160 16.68 -6.17 -20.14
N ARG A 161 17.11 -5.41 -21.16
CA ARG A 161 18.48 -5.44 -21.67
C ARG A 161 19.17 -4.11 -21.37
N ALA A 162 20.23 -4.17 -20.60
CA ALA A 162 20.94 -2.99 -20.12
C ALA A 162 20.00 -1.93 -19.47
N GLY A 163 18.98 -2.37 -18.74
CA GLY A 163 18.01 -1.50 -18.09
C GLY A 163 16.92 -0.94 -19.03
N VAL A 164 16.94 -1.30 -20.32
CA VAL A 164 15.93 -0.85 -21.28
C VAL A 164 14.87 -1.94 -21.47
N PRO A 165 13.58 -1.63 -21.30
CA PRO A 165 12.50 -2.58 -21.54
C PRO A 165 12.40 -2.92 -23.03
N GLN A 166 12.38 -4.19 -23.35
CA GLN A 166 12.17 -4.69 -24.69
C GLN A 166 11.06 -5.74 -24.68
N ILE A 167 10.27 -5.75 -25.74
CA ILE A 167 9.31 -6.81 -26.01
C ILE A 167 9.91 -7.70 -27.09
N GLU A 168 10.09 -8.97 -26.77
CA GLU A 168 10.47 -10.04 -27.70
C GLU A 168 9.24 -10.77 -28.19
N VAL A 169 9.26 -11.20 -29.45
CA VAL A 169 8.19 -11.98 -30.05
C VAL A 169 8.60 -13.44 -30.12
N ALA A 170 7.84 -14.33 -29.51
CA ALA A 170 8.14 -15.76 -29.53
C ALA A 170 8.24 -16.30 -30.97
N GLY A 171 9.30 -17.01 -31.26
CA GLY A 171 9.61 -17.50 -32.61
C GLY A 171 10.30 -16.50 -33.52
N LEU A 172 10.51 -15.25 -33.08
CA LEU A 172 11.23 -14.22 -33.83
C LEU A 172 12.32 -13.56 -32.96
N PRO A 173 13.36 -14.30 -32.52
CA PRO A 173 14.37 -13.79 -31.59
C PRO A 173 15.19 -12.63 -32.13
N TRP A 174 15.17 -12.45 -33.44
CA TRP A 174 15.83 -11.36 -34.15
C TRP A 174 15.00 -10.07 -34.17
N LEU A 175 13.71 -10.10 -33.70
CA LEU A 175 12.80 -8.97 -33.64
C LEU A 175 12.56 -8.58 -32.18
N ARG A 176 13.03 -7.41 -31.78
CA ARG A 176 12.81 -6.85 -30.46
C ARG A 176 12.30 -5.43 -30.56
N LEU A 177 11.32 -5.09 -29.75
CA LEU A 177 10.72 -3.77 -29.69
C LEU A 177 11.16 -3.06 -28.41
N GLU A 178 11.99 -2.02 -28.53
CA GLU A 178 12.41 -1.17 -27.42
C GLU A 178 11.25 -0.29 -26.98
N MET A 179 10.95 -0.31 -25.69
CA MET A 179 9.79 0.39 -25.11
C MET A 179 10.21 1.47 -24.12
N GLU A 180 9.53 2.60 -24.17
CA GLU A 180 9.46 3.53 -23.05
C GLU A 180 8.23 3.22 -22.24
N THR A 181 8.41 3.08 -20.94
CA THR A 181 7.31 2.82 -19.98
C THR A 181 6.99 4.09 -19.20
N GLY A 182 5.73 4.25 -18.84
CA GLY A 182 5.26 5.35 -18.01
C GLY A 182 3.90 5.03 -17.39
N ALA A 183 3.34 6.00 -16.71
CA ALA A 183 2.03 5.89 -16.10
C ALA A 183 1.16 7.08 -16.48
N GLU A 184 -0.14 6.83 -16.63
CA GLU A 184 -1.15 7.85 -16.88
C GLU A 184 -2.47 7.46 -16.22
N GLY A 185 -2.76 8.09 -15.07
CA GLY A 185 -3.94 7.78 -14.27
C GLY A 185 -3.96 6.33 -13.78
N ARG A 186 -4.84 5.50 -14.31
CA ARG A 186 -4.97 4.06 -13.96
C ARG A 186 -4.38 3.13 -15.04
N SER A 187 -3.62 3.69 -15.97
CA SER A 187 -3.10 2.95 -17.11
C SER A 187 -1.58 3.02 -17.19
N LEU A 188 -0.96 1.97 -17.68
CA LEU A 188 0.42 1.97 -18.13
C LEU A 188 0.48 2.61 -19.51
N ARG A 189 1.36 3.55 -19.69
CA ARG A 189 1.69 4.14 -20.98
C ARG A 189 2.92 3.44 -21.54
N LEU A 190 2.78 2.81 -22.67
CA LEU A 190 3.82 2.08 -23.37
C LEU A 190 4.06 2.73 -24.73
N ARG A 191 5.27 3.19 -24.98
CA ARG A 191 5.64 3.85 -26.23
C ARG A 191 6.79 3.14 -26.90
N PRO A 192 6.59 2.58 -28.11
CA PRO A 192 7.69 2.06 -28.91
C PRO A 192 8.69 3.17 -29.27
N ARG A 193 9.97 2.92 -29.04
CA ARG A 193 11.08 3.84 -29.34
C ARG A 193 11.93 3.40 -30.50
N ALA A 194 12.19 2.11 -30.58
CA ALA A 194 12.97 1.53 -31.65
C ALA A 194 12.58 0.07 -31.85
N VAL A 195 12.84 -0.42 -33.04
CA VAL A 195 12.82 -1.85 -33.35
C VAL A 195 14.28 -2.31 -33.58
N HIS A 196 14.61 -3.43 -32.98
CA HIS A 196 15.86 -4.15 -33.24
C HIS A 196 15.56 -5.27 -34.21
N LEU A 197 16.16 -5.18 -35.39
CA LEU A 197 16.12 -6.23 -36.43
C LEU A 197 17.50 -6.82 -36.48
N PHE A 198 17.66 -8.04 -35.99
CA PHE A 198 18.96 -8.61 -35.69
C PHE A 198 19.76 -7.68 -34.74
N ASP A 199 20.90 -7.19 -35.14
CA ASP A 199 21.73 -6.26 -34.37
C ASP A 199 21.58 -4.78 -34.78
N ARG A 200 20.67 -4.49 -35.70
CA ARG A 200 20.41 -3.14 -36.16
C ARG A 200 19.25 -2.49 -35.39
N ARG A 201 19.54 -1.38 -34.72
CA ARG A 201 18.51 -0.53 -34.07
C ARG A 201 17.96 0.48 -35.07
N VAL A 202 16.66 0.43 -35.31
CA VAL A 202 15.95 1.36 -36.16
C VAL A 202 14.97 2.16 -35.31
N SER A 203 15.06 3.49 -35.31
CA SER A 203 14.14 4.34 -34.57
C SER A 203 12.73 4.18 -35.10
N LEU A 204 11.76 4.03 -34.19
CA LEU A 204 10.35 3.82 -34.53
C LEU A 204 9.52 4.93 -33.85
N PRO A 205 9.20 6.02 -34.56
CA PRO A 205 8.32 7.05 -34.05
C PRO A 205 6.86 6.54 -34.09
N ALA A 206 6.49 5.78 -33.08
CA ALA A 206 5.13 5.25 -32.94
C ALA A 206 4.39 5.97 -31.81
N PRO A 207 3.06 6.07 -31.89
CA PRO A 207 2.25 6.59 -30.79
C PRO A 207 2.35 5.68 -29.57
N ALA A 208 2.15 6.25 -28.40
CA ALA A 208 1.99 5.46 -27.18
C ALA A 208 0.64 4.74 -27.21
N PHE A 209 0.59 3.58 -26.60
CA PHE A 209 -0.65 2.88 -26.29
C PHE A 209 -0.80 2.72 -24.78
N HIS A 210 -2.03 2.62 -24.32
CA HIS A 210 -2.36 2.55 -22.90
C HIS A 210 -2.93 1.17 -22.58
N VAL A 211 -2.40 0.60 -21.52
CA VAL A 211 -2.87 -0.68 -20.98
C VAL A 211 -3.47 -0.40 -19.61
N SER A 212 -4.77 -0.55 -19.48
CA SER A 212 -5.45 -0.37 -18.20
C SER A 212 -4.97 -1.43 -17.21
N VAL A 213 -4.67 -0.99 -15.99
CA VAL A 213 -4.41 -1.88 -14.86
C VAL A 213 -5.74 -2.07 -14.16
N PRO A 214 -6.35 -3.25 -14.28
CA PRO A 214 -7.64 -3.50 -13.64
C PRO A 214 -7.49 -3.53 -12.11
N ASP A 215 -8.63 -3.42 -11.42
CA ASP A 215 -8.75 -3.68 -9.98
C ASP A 215 -7.91 -2.81 -9.04
N LEU A 216 -7.36 -1.71 -9.51
CA LEU A 216 -6.75 -0.72 -8.64
C LEU A 216 -7.80 -0.12 -7.69
N PRO A 217 -7.45 0.17 -6.43
CA PRO A 217 -8.36 0.83 -5.49
C PRO A 217 -8.95 2.12 -6.06
N ASP A 218 -10.16 2.48 -5.63
CA ASP A 218 -10.78 3.73 -6.04
C ASP A 218 -9.94 4.93 -5.60
N GLY A 219 -9.78 5.90 -6.49
CA GLY A 219 -8.94 7.08 -6.27
C GLY A 219 -7.43 6.83 -6.40
N PHE A 220 -6.99 5.59 -6.62
CA PHE A 220 -5.58 5.27 -6.83
C PHE A 220 -5.14 5.65 -8.25
N MET A 221 -4.03 6.36 -8.34
CA MET A 221 -3.41 6.76 -9.61
C MET A 221 -1.96 6.27 -9.68
N LEU A 222 -1.60 5.69 -10.80
CA LEU A 222 -0.21 5.41 -11.13
C LEU A 222 0.51 6.72 -11.45
N THR A 223 1.68 6.92 -10.88
CA THR A 223 2.48 8.14 -11.06
C THR A 223 3.73 7.90 -11.89
N SER A 224 4.36 6.73 -11.75
CA SER A 224 5.48 6.33 -12.62
C SER A 224 5.61 4.82 -12.76
N VAL A 225 6.22 4.39 -13.87
CA VAL A 225 6.69 3.04 -14.11
C VAL A 225 8.07 3.15 -14.72
N GLU A 226 9.07 2.80 -13.97
CA GLU A 226 10.47 2.95 -14.31
C GLU A 226 11.17 1.59 -14.36
N PRO A 227 11.98 1.32 -15.37
CA PRO A 227 12.79 0.11 -15.37
C PRO A 227 13.81 0.15 -14.22
N ALA A 228 13.99 -0.99 -13.57
CA ALA A 228 14.95 -1.21 -12.51
C ALA A 228 15.65 -2.55 -12.70
N PRO A 229 16.78 -2.82 -12.05
CA PRO A 229 17.47 -4.11 -12.19
C PRO A 229 16.53 -5.29 -11.87
N GLY A 230 16.28 -6.15 -12.84
CA GLY A 230 15.44 -7.34 -12.72
C GLY A 230 13.93 -7.11 -12.91
N GLY A 231 13.47 -5.86 -13.08
CA GLY A 231 12.04 -5.60 -13.20
C GLY A 231 11.69 -4.13 -13.38
N PHE A 232 10.59 -3.74 -12.76
CA PHE A 232 10.03 -2.40 -12.84
C PHE A 232 9.69 -1.87 -11.46
N LEU A 233 10.01 -0.61 -11.23
CA LEU A 233 9.56 0.14 -10.07
C LEU A 233 8.29 0.89 -10.46
N VAL A 234 7.20 0.53 -9.85
CA VAL A 234 5.86 1.10 -10.08
C VAL A 234 5.50 1.97 -8.90
N ARG A 235 5.20 3.24 -9.15
CA ARG A 235 4.74 4.16 -8.10
C ARG A 235 3.31 4.56 -8.34
N GLY A 236 2.60 4.77 -7.24
CA GLY A 236 1.24 5.25 -7.27
C GLY A 236 0.91 6.12 -6.06
N LEU A 237 -0.20 6.81 -6.19
CA LEU A 237 -0.70 7.78 -5.23
C LEU A 237 -2.19 7.56 -5.01
N LEU A 238 -2.58 7.55 -3.75
CA LEU A 238 -3.96 7.73 -3.32
C LEU A 238 -4.04 9.08 -2.61
N SER A 239 -4.84 10.00 -3.14
CA SER A 239 -4.89 11.39 -2.65
C SER A 239 -5.36 11.47 -1.21
N ASP A 240 -6.35 10.64 -0.86
CA ASP A 240 -6.85 10.49 0.50
C ASP A 240 -7.24 9.04 0.76
N TRP A 241 -7.09 8.64 2.00
CA TRP A 241 -7.54 7.34 2.49
C TRP A 241 -8.23 7.52 3.83
N GLN A 242 -9.40 6.93 3.96
CA GLN A 242 -10.18 7.01 5.17
C GLN A 242 -10.74 5.64 5.54
N ARG A 243 -10.63 5.29 6.82
CA ARG A 243 -11.18 4.04 7.36
C ARG A 243 -11.83 4.27 8.72
N SER A 244 -13.12 3.96 8.82
CA SER A 244 -13.81 3.99 10.09
C SER A 244 -13.31 2.85 10.99
N LEU A 245 -12.93 3.19 12.21
CA LEU A 245 -12.54 2.24 13.24
C LEU A 245 -13.78 1.97 14.11
N SER A 246 -14.55 0.94 13.73
CA SER A 246 -15.60 0.44 14.64
C SER A 246 -14.95 -0.42 15.73
N ARG A 247 -15.62 -0.50 16.88
CA ARG A 247 -15.20 -1.40 17.97
C ARG A 247 -15.02 -2.82 17.47
N ASP A 248 -15.99 -3.32 16.68
CA ASP A 248 -15.96 -4.67 16.12
C ASP A 248 -14.77 -4.86 15.15
N THR A 249 -14.38 -3.82 14.40
CA THR A 249 -13.21 -3.88 13.51
C THR A 249 -11.93 -4.04 14.32
N VAL A 250 -11.77 -3.24 15.38
CA VAL A 250 -10.59 -3.30 16.26
C VAL A 250 -10.55 -4.63 17.00
N GLU A 251 -11.68 -5.10 17.55
CA GLU A 251 -11.78 -6.39 18.25
C GLU A 251 -11.45 -7.57 17.32
N ARG A 252 -11.95 -7.57 16.07
CA ARG A 252 -11.61 -8.61 15.08
C ARG A 252 -10.13 -8.60 14.72
N LEU A 253 -9.54 -7.43 14.50
CA LEU A 253 -8.13 -7.28 14.22
C LEU A 253 -7.26 -7.82 15.36
N LEU A 254 -7.60 -7.47 16.59
CA LEU A 254 -6.91 -7.97 17.78
C LEU A 254 -7.13 -9.48 17.99
N ALA A 255 -8.32 -9.98 17.73
CA ALA A 255 -8.62 -11.42 17.81
C ALA A 255 -7.83 -12.21 16.76
N GLY A 256 -7.78 -11.74 15.52
CA GLY A 256 -6.95 -12.35 14.46
C GLY A 256 -5.47 -12.38 14.83
N MET A 257 -4.93 -11.27 15.35
CA MET A 257 -3.55 -11.21 15.83
C MET A 257 -3.27 -12.14 17.02
N ARG A 258 -4.26 -12.36 17.93
CA ARG A 258 -4.13 -13.31 19.06
C ARG A 258 -4.15 -14.74 18.61
N ALA A 259 -5.08 -15.09 17.74
CA ALA A 259 -5.27 -16.45 17.25
C ALA A 259 -4.07 -16.94 16.42
N GLY A 260 -3.19 -16.02 15.99
CA GLY A 260 -2.09 -16.35 15.08
C GLY A 260 -2.62 -16.91 13.76
N THR A 261 -3.86 -16.55 13.41
CA THR A 261 -4.48 -17.01 12.17
C THR A 261 -3.80 -16.33 10.99
N ASP A 262 -3.49 -17.11 9.95
CA ASP A 262 -2.89 -16.62 8.72
C ASP A 262 -3.86 -15.73 7.89
N ARG A 263 -5.07 -15.54 8.40
CA ARG A 263 -6.12 -14.74 7.74
C ARG A 263 -6.70 -13.68 8.66
N ILE A 264 -6.66 -12.44 8.23
CA ILE A 264 -7.20 -11.27 8.94
C ILE A 264 -8.21 -10.57 8.04
N ASP A 265 -9.48 -10.49 8.47
CA ASP A 265 -10.52 -9.74 7.79
C ASP A 265 -10.46 -8.26 8.26
N ILE A 266 -10.21 -7.34 7.32
CA ILE A 266 -10.08 -5.89 7.57
C ILE A 266 -11.27 -5.15 6.95
#